data_c2fb937b441b81c1fb4bbf57ec109192
#
_entry.id   c2fb937b441b81c1fb4bbf57ec109192
#
_cell.length_a   1.000
_cell.length_b   1.000
_cell.length_c   1.000
_cell.angle_alpha   90.00
_cell.angle_beta   90.00
_cell.angle_gamma   90.00
#
_symmetry.space_group_name_H-M   'P 1'
#
loop_
_entity.id
_entity.type
_entity.pdbx_description
1 polymer ?
#
loop_
_entity_poly.entity_id
_entity_poly.type
_entity_poly.pdbx_seq_one_letter_code
_entity_poly.pdbx_strand_id
1 'polypeptide(L)' 'MAAALPPDRRRVTLLLPFSQGALAEQCRREGAVEREEYVPDGLSMTVTLGVRLLNAVRDYIQE' A
#
# COMPACT_ATOMS: atom_id res chain seq x y z
N MET A 1 -19.70 10.97 11.43
CA MET A 1 -19.99 10.66 10.08
C MET A 1 -18.85 9.89 9.41
N ALA A 2 -19.14 8.73 8.98
CA ALA A 2 -18.11 7.90 8.42
C ALA A 2 -17.94 8.20 6.93
N ALA A 3 -16.74 8.47 6.52
CA ALA A 3 -16.44 8.57 5.11
C ALA A 3 -16.36 7.16 4.57
N ALA A 4 -17.33 6.77 3.78
CA ALA A 4 -17.31 5.45 3.20
C ALA A 4 -16.24 5.41 2.11
N LEU A 5 -15.37 4.41 2.18
CA LEU A 5 -14.39 4.21 1.13
C LEU A 5 -15.11 3.75 -0.14
N PRO A 6 -14.64 4.20 -1.31
CA PRO A 6 -15.18 3.68 -2.55
C PRO A 6 -15.02 2.15 -2.59
N PRO A 7 -15.97 1.43 -3.21
CA PRO A 7 -15.90 -0.03 -3.21
C PRO A 7 -14.67 -0.58 -3.93
N ASP A 8 -14.04 0.22 -4.79
CA ASP A 8 -12.85 -0.20 -5.51
C ASP A 8 -11.56 0.14 -4.76
N ARG A 9 -11.64 0.58 -3.50
CA ARG A 9 -10.47 0.92 -2.70
C ARG A 9 -10.45 0.11 -1.43
N ARG A 10 -9.23 -0.16 -0.97
CA ARG A 10 -9.05 -0.98 0.21
C ARG A 10 -7.82 -0.55 0.97
N ARG A 11 -7.93 -0.54 2.30
CA ARG A 11 -6.80 -0.26 3.17
C ARG A 11 -6.06 -1.56 3.46
N VAL A 12 -4.78 -1.58 3.14
CA VAL A 12 -3.96 -2.77 3.32
C VAL A 12 -2.62 -2.40 3.90
N THR A 13 -1.97 -3.37 4.54
CA THR A 13 -0.59 -3.23 4.99
C THR A 13 0.29 -4.00 4.03
N LEU A 14 1.30 -3.33 3.51
CA LEU A 14 2.22 -3.91 2.54
C LEU A 14 3.61 -4.04 3.13
N LEU A 15 4.33 -5.05 2.69
CA LEU A 15 5.75 -5.15 2.96
C LEU A 15 6.45 -5.23 1.61
N LEU A 16 7.06 -4.13 1.22
CA LEU A 16 7.74 -4.04 -0.07
C LEU A 16 9.23 -4.20 0.12
N PRO A 17 9.86 -5.12 -0.63
CA PRO A 17 11.31 -5.23 -0.58
C PRO A 17 11.95 -3.91 -1.02
N PHE A 18 13.17 -3.65 -0.55
CA PHE A 18 13.85 -2.42 -0.91
C PHE A 18 14.03 -2.29 -2.42
N SER A 19 14.09 -3.41 -3.13
CA SER A 19 14.22 -3.39 -4.58
C SER A 19 12.96 -2.91 -5.27
N GLN A 20 11.85 -2.80 -4.56
CA GLN A 20 10.57 -2.37 -5.12
C GLN A 20 10.27 -0.91 -4.77
N GLY A 21 11.29 -0.07 -4.79
CA GLY A 21 11.11 1.35 -4.49
C GLY A 21 10.13 2.02 -5.43
N ALA A 22 10.08 1.59 -6.69
CA ALA A 22 9.15 2.17 -7.66
C ALA A 22 7.70 1.91 -7.27
N LEU A 23 7.41 0.72 -6.75
CA LEU A 23 6.06 0.41 -6.27
C LEU A 23 5.69 1.26 -5.07
N ALA A 24 6.65 1.45 -4.15
CA ALA A 24 6.40 2.29 -2.99
C ALA A 24 6.08 3.72 -3.41
N GLU A 25 6.83 4.25 -4.37
CA GLU A 25 6.58 5.58 -4.90
C GLU A 25 5.20 5.67 -5.52
N GLN A 26 4.84 4.67 -6.29
CA GLN A 26 3.54 4.65 -6.93
C GLN A 26 2.42 4.61 -5.91
N CYS A 27 2.58 3.84 -4.85
CA CYS A 27 1.59 3.77 -3.78
C CYS A 27 1.42 5.13 -3.10
N ARG A 28 2.53 5.83 -2.88
CA ARG A 28 2.46 7.17 -2.30
C ARG A 28 1.75 8.15 -3.21
N ARG A 29 1.98 8.02 -4.49
CA ARG A 29 1.43 8.95 -5.47
C ARG A 29 -0.06 8.73 -5.68
N GLU A 30 -0.48 7.48 -5.81
CA GLU A 30 -1.85 7.16 -6.18
C GLU A 30 -2.72 6.73 -5.01
N GLY A 31 -2.10 6.30 -3.92
CA GLY A 31 -2.83 5.85 -2.74
C GLY A 31 -2.73 6.86 -1.61
N ALA A 32 -3.46 6.58 -0.54
CA ALA A 32 -3.41 7.39 0.67
C ALA A 32 -2.60 6.62 1.71
N VAL A 33 -1.34 6.98 1.87
CA VAL A 33 -0.45 6.33 2.82
C VAL A 33 -0.72 6.86 4.21
N GLU A 34 -1.05 5.96 5.14
CA GLU A 34 -1.30 6.33 6.52
C GLU A 34 -0.06 6.16 7.38
N ARG A 35 0.75 5.16 7.06
CA ARG A 35 1.89 4.86 7.88
C ARG A 35 2.98 4.20 7.05
N GLU A 36 4.23 4.55 7.34
CA GLU A 36 5.39 3.92 6.72
C GLU A 36 6.40 3.61 7.79
N GLU A 37 7.05 2.48 7.65
CA GLU A 37 8.08 2.09 8.59
C GLU A 37 9.11 1.23 7.89
N TYR A 38 10.38 1.58 8.05
CA TYR A 38 11.45 0.76 7.49
C TYR A 38 11.74 -0.38 8.45
N VAL A 39 11.74 -1.58 7.91
CA VAL A 39 12.05 -2.79 8.67
C VAL A 39 13.18 -3.52 7.95
N PRO A 40 13.84 -4.48 8.62
CA PRO A 40 14.95 -5.20 7.97
C PRO A 40 14.55 -5.87 6.65
N ASP A 41 13.33 -6.30 6.54
CA ASP A 41 12.85 -6.99 5.34
C ASP A 41 12.46 -6.05 4.22
N GLY A 42 12.31 -4.76 4.51
CA GLY A 42 11.91 -3.81 3.49
C GLY A 42 11.19 -2.62 4.06
N LEU A 43 10.19 -2.15 3.33
CA LEU A 43 9.38 -1.01 3.76
C LEU A 43 7.96 -1.50 4.05
N SER A 44 7.57 -1.35 5.31
CA SER A 44 6.21 -1.69 5.74
C SER A 44 5.37 -0.41 5.66
N MET A 45 4.24 -0.49 4.98
CA MET A 45 3.39 0.70 4.85
C MET A 45 1.91 0.29 4.86
N THR A 46 1.11 1.12 5.53
CA THR A 46 -0.34 0.99 5.54
C THR A 46 -0.90 2.04 4.60
N VAL A 47 -1.62 1.60 3.60
CA VAL A 47 -2.04 2.49 2.52
C VAL A 47 -3.39 2.03 1.98
N THR A 48 -4.19 3.00 1.54
CA THR A 48 -5.46 2.74 0.87
C THR A 48 -5.22 2.82 -0.63
N LEU A 49 -5.50 1.74 -1.33
CA LEU A 49 -5.21 1.63 -2.76
C LEU A 49 -6.47 1.26 -3.54
N GLY A 50 -6.52 1.71 -4.79
CA GLY A 50 -7.51 1.25 -5.73
C GLY A 50 -7.20 -0.16 -6.20
N VAL A 51 -8.17 -0.77 -6.89
CA VAL A 51 -8.07 -2.17 -7.28
C VAL A 51 -6.85 -2.43 -8.18
N ARG A 52 -6.48 -1.46 -9.01
CA ARG A 52 -5.33 -1.64 -9.91
C ARG A 52 -4.04 -1.82 -9.13
N LEU A 53 -3.83 -0.96 -8.14
CA LEU A 53 -2.62 -1.05 -7.34
C LEU A 53 -2.67 -2.25 -6.41
N LEU A 54 -3.85 -2.59 -5.92
CA LEU A 54 -3.99 -3.79 -5.10
C LEU A 54 -3.52 -5.02 -5.88
N ASN A 55 -3.88 -5.12 -7.14
CA ASN A 55 -3.42 -6.24 -7.97
C ASN A 55 -1.91 -6.21 -8.19
N ALA A 56 -1.36 -5.01 -8.36
CA ALA A 56 0.08 -4.88 -8.60
C ALA A 56 0.91 -5.26 -7.36
N VAL A 57 0.36 -5.05 -6.17
CA VAL A 57 1.10 -5.29 -4.93
C VAL A 57 0.55 -6.48 -4.14
N ARG A 58 -0.32 -7.26 -4.74
CA ARG A 58 -1.00 -8.33 -4.00
C ARG A 58 -0.03 -9.33 -3.37
N ASP A 59 1.14 -9.53 -4.00
CA ASP A 59 2.13 -10.44 -3.46
C ASP A 59 2.81 -9.90 -2.21
N TYR A 60 2.62 -8.63 -1.93
CA TYR A 60 3.27 -7.96 -0.81
C TYR A 60 2.29 -7.59 0.32
N ILE A 61 1.03 -7.94 0.17
CA ILE A 61 0.02 -7.61 1.18
C ILE A 61 0.23 -8.53 2.38
N GLN A 62 0.28 -7.92 3.56
CA GLN A 62 0.62 -8.62 4.79
C GLN A 62 -0.57 -8.94 5.69
N GLU A 63 -1.73 -8.46 5.40
CA GLU A 63 -2.85 -8.72 6.31
C GLU A 63 -3.35 -10.16 6.28
#